data_70eb7398fcf40117214efdbc012eda5b
#
_entry.id   70eb7398fcf40117214efdbc012eda5b
#
_cell.length_a   1.000
_cell.length_b   1.000
_cell.length_c   1.000
_cell.angle_alpha   90.00
_cell.angle_beta   90.00
_cell.angle_gamma   90.00
#
_symmetry.space_group_name_H-M   'P 1'
#
loop_
_entity.id
_entity.type
_entity.pdbx_description
1 polymer ?
#
loop_
_entity_poly.entity_id
_entity_poly.type
_entity_poly.pdbx_seq_one_letter_code
_entity_poly.pdbx_strand_id
1 'polypeptide(L)'
;MSTMNAKAISEGEEEASGMRNETLTKKNGHLGALKREQVILVAYLIAALDLTFLFMQMGIIPYLAKSLGMDSVGFGYLQTTFGVLQLVGGYIFGRFADQFGARAALILSCASGIVFFLLMSISTNIPLLFLSRLPSVFMHGIPGAQKVITDMTTPSQRADALGKLGLCFGISIIAGSVLGGVLSSKFGVYVPTYVGLVGSLINTLIAMAWIPLQTKPKSDHQVTEHSNLFSIREILRLMKFPGVTEVFIVKVFAGLPIGLFMIMFSIISMDFFGLEAVESGYLMSYFGVLQMVSEVQVLLLDRLAT
;
A
#
# COMPACT_ATOMS: atom_id res chain seq x y z
N MET A 1 -71.01 -7.39 -7.86
CA MET A 1 -70.12 -8.36 -7.20
C MET A 1 -68.83 -8.64 -7.99
N SER A 2 -68.84 -8.54 -9.34
CA SER A 2 -67.63 -8.84 -10.17
C SER A 2 -66.52 -7.78 -10.11
N THR A 3 -66.87 -6.51 -9.97
CA THR A 3 -65.87 -5.38 -9.96
C THR A 3 -65.09 -5.22 -8.63
N MET A 4 -65.67 -5.67 -7.52
CA MET A 4 -64.99 -5.66 -6.21
C MET A 4 -63.89 -6.72 -6.08
N ASN A 5 -64.11 -7.88 -6.74
CA ASN A 5 -63.16 -8.97 -6.69
C ASN A 5 -61.93 -8.72 -7.59
N ALA A 6 -62.10 -8.02 -8.70
CA ALA A 6 -60.99 -7.64 -9.59
C ALA A 6 -60.07 -6.59 -8.97
N LYS A 7 -60.62 -5.68 -8.17
CA LYS A 7 -59.82 -4.64 -7.47
C LYS A 7 -59.01 -5.22 -6.33
N ALA A 8 -59.56 -6.16 -5.55
CA ALA A 8 -58.82 -6.85 -4.48
C ALA A 8 -57.69 -7.74 -5.02
N ILE A 9 -57.84 -8.33 -6.21
CA ILE A 9 -56.80 -9.13 -6.85
C ILE A 9 -55.65 -8.22 -7.36
N SER A 10 -56.00 -7.05 -7.97
CA SER A 10 -54.97 -6.10 -8.44
C SER A 10 -54.19 -5.44 -7.28
N GLU A 11 -54.83 -5.12 -6.17
CA GLU A 11 -54.17 -4.58 -4.97
C GLU A 11 -53.25 -5.63 -4.31
N GLY A 12 -53.66 -6.90 -4.27
CA GLY A 12 -52.81 -7.99 -3.78
C GLY A 12 -51.61 -8.31 -4.68
N GLU A 13 -51.74 -8.17 -6.00
CA GLU A 13 -50.61 -8.31 -6.94
C GLU A 13 -49.64 -7.14 -6.89
N GLU A 14 -50.10 -5.90 -6.69
CA GLU A 14 -49.22 -4.75 -6.46
C GLU A 14 -48.47 -4.83 -5.14
N GLU A 15 -49.13 -5.23 -4.04
CA GLU A 15 -48.44 -5.44 -2.75
C GLU A 15 -47.41 -6.58 -2.83
N ALA A 16 -47.74 -7.69 -3.47
CA ALA A 16 -46.82 -8.81 -3.66
C ALA A 16 -45.61 -8.41 -4.55
N SER A 17 -45.85 -7.60 -5.59
CA SER A 17 -44.80 -7.05 -6.44
C SER A 17 -43.90 -6.06 -5.69
N GLY A 18 -44.50 -5.20 -4.85
CA GLY A 18 -43.78 -4.26 -3.99
C GLY A 18 -42.86 -4.98 -2.98
N MET A 19 -43.39 -5.98 -2.25
CA MET A 19 -42.60 -6.79 -1.32
C MET A 19 -41.49 -7.60 -2.02
N ARG A 20 -41.74 -8.09 -3.23
CA ARG A 20 -40.72 -8.81 -4.01
C ARG A 20 -39.62 -7.87 -4.49
N ASN A 21 -39.94 -6.66 -4.89
CA ASN A 21 -38.94 -5.65 -5.25
C ASN A 21 -38.13 -5.15 -4.07
N GLU A 22 -38.74 -4.95 -2.91
CA GLU A 22 -38.01 -4.60 -1.67
C GLU A 22 -37.06 -5.71 -1.23
N THR A 23 -37.47 -6.98 -1.26
CA THR A 23 -36.62 -8.12 -0.93
C THR A 23 -35.48 -8.30 -1.90
N LEU A 24 -35.70 -8.08 -3.22
CA LEU A 24 -34.63 -8.12 -4.23
C LEU A 24 -33.65 -6.96 -4.05
N THR A 25 -34.14 -5.77 -3.72
CA THR A 25 -33.29 -4.59 -3.48
C THR A 25 -32.45 -4.77 -2.22
N LYS A 26 -33.01 -5.29 -1.15
CA LYS A 26 -32.27 -5.65 0.08
C LYS A 26 -31.22 -6.72 -0.17
N LYS A 27 -31.56 -7.78 -0.93
CA LYS A 27 -30.65 -8.88 -1.27
C LYS A 27 -29.48 -8.40 -2.15
N ASN A 28 -29.78 -7.54 -3.14
CA ASN A 28 -28.77 -6.94 -4.02
C ASN A 28 -27.87 -5.95 -3.25
N GLY A 29 -28.43 -5.18 -2.32
CA GLY A 29 -27.69 -4.31 -1.42
C GLY A 29 -26.72 -5.08 -0.50
N HIS A 30 -27.18 -6.19 0.09
CA HIS A 30 -26.36 -7.05 0.92
C HIS A 30 -25.22 -7.75 0.16
N LEU A 31 -25.51 -8.25 -1.06
CA LEU A 31 -24.49 -8.83 -1.95
C LEU A 31 -23.46 -7.77 -2.40
N GLY A 32 -23.91 -6.54 -2.64
CA GLY A 32 -23.02 -5.42 -2.97
C GLY A 32 -22.11 -5.04 -1.80
N ALA A 33 -22.63 -5.05 -0.58
CA ALA A 33 -21.86 -4.81 0.64
C ALA A 33 -20.80 -5.89 0.88
N LEU A 34 -21.16 -7.18 0.77
CA LEU A 34 -20.23 -8.30 0.90
C LEU A 34 -19.08 -8.25 -0.12
N LYS A 35 -19.40 -7.94 -1.38
CA LYS A 35 -18.37 -7.76 -2.41
C LYS A 35 -17.43 -6.60 -2.09
N ARG A 36 -17.95 -5.52 -1.52
CA ARG A 36 -17.16 -4.35 -1.13
C ARG A 36 -16.19 -4.67 0.01
N GLU A 37 -16.66 -5.38 1.05
CA GLU A 37 -15.81 -5.83 2.17
C GLU A 37 -14.71 -6.79 1.70
N GLN A 38 -15.01 -7.71 0.79
CA GLN A 38 -14.02 -8.60 0.20
C GLN A 38 -12.93 -7.84 -0.56
N VAL A 39 -13.29 -6.81 -1.34
CA VAL A 39 -12.31 -5.97 -2.05
C VAL A 39 -11.41 -5.22 -1.08
N ILE A 40 -11.96 -4.68 0.01
CA ILE A 40 -11.19 -4.00 1.05
C ILE A 40 -10.22 -4.98 1.72
N LEU A 41 -10.68 -6.19 2.06
CA LEU A 41 -9.83 -7.23 2.66
C LEU A 41 -8.68 -7.63 1.73
N VAL A 42 -8.97 -7.80 0.44
CA VAL A 42 -7.95 -8.08 -0.57
C VAL A 42 -6.96 -6.92 -0.70
N ALA A 43 -7.42 -5.68 -0.64
CA ALA A 43 -6.53 -4.51 -0.65
C ALA A 43 -5.57 -4.49 0.57
N TYR A 44 -6.05 -4.86 1.77
CA TYR A 44 -5.18 -5.05 2.94
C TYR A 44 -4.17 -6.18 2.72
N LEU A 45 -4.60 -7.31 2.17
CA LEU A 45 -3.71 -8.45 1.89
C LEU A 45 -2.60 -8.05 0.90
N ILE A 46 -2.97 -7.37 -0.20
CA ILE A 46 -2.02 -6.88 -1.19
C ILE A 46 -1.02 -5.92 -0.55
N ALA A 47 -1.50 -4.96 0.25
CA ALA A 47 -0.62 -4.01 0.94
C ALA A 47 0.30 -4.69 1.95
N ALA A 48 -0.21 -5.65 2.73
CA ALA A 48 0.58 -6.38 3.71
C ALA A 48 1.67 -7.23 3.04
N LEU A 49 1.36 -7.91 1.93
CA LEU A 49 2.35 -8.67 1.17
C LEU A 49 3.41 -7.77 0.53
N ASP A 50 2.99 -6.69 -0.12
CA ASP A 50 3.90 -5.73 -0.76
C ASP A 50 4.88 -5.11 0.25
N LEU A 51 4.38 -4.70 1.41
CA LEU A 51 5.18 -4.21 2.53
C LEU A 51 6.10 -5.29 3.12
N THR A 52 5.62 -6.52 3.25
CA THR A 52 6.43 -7.63 3.76
C THR A 52 7.64 -7.87 2.85
N PHE A 53 7.45 -7.86 1.54
CA PHE A 53 8.57 -8.00 0.59
C PHE A 53 9.50 -6.79 0.63
N LEU A 54 8.95 -5.58 0.80
CA LEU A 54 9.75 -4.37 0.95
C LEU A 54 10.64 -4.43 2.22
N PHE A 55 10.07 -4.77 3.38
CA PHE A 55 10.84 -4.87 4.63
C PHE A 55 11.81 -6.05 4.65
N MET A 56 11.43 -7.18 4.05
CA MET A 56 12.32 -8.31 3.84
C MET A 56 13.59 -7.89 3.11
N GLN A 57 13.44 -7.05 2.10
CA GLN A 57 14.52 -6.53 1.31
C GLN A 57 15.31 -5.43 2.01
N MET A 58 14.66 -4.48 2.69
CA MET A 58 15.35 -3.39 3.38
C MET A 58 16.38 -3.91 4.40
N GLY A 59 16.06 -5.01 5.08
CA GLY A 59 16.96 -5.64 6.03
C GLY A 59 18.21 -6.26 5.41
N ILE A 60 18.17 -6.68 4.14
CA ILE A 60 19.27 -7.41 3.49
C ILE A 60 20.08 -6.58 2.48
N ILE A 61 19.55 -5.44 2.00
CA ILE A 61 20.27 -4.58 1.06
C ILE A 61 21.67 -4.20 1.51
N PRO A 62 21.93 -3.81 2.79
CA PRO A 62 23.27 -3.47 3.24
C PRO A 62 24.24 -4.64 3.09
N TYR A 63 23.81 -5.85 3.44
CA TYR A 63 24.60 -7.08 3.33
C TYR A 63 24.88 -7.44 1.87
N LEU A 64 23.90 -7.28 0.98
CA LEU A 64 24.08 -7.46 -0.45
C LEU A 64 25.05 -6.42 -1.03
N ALA A 65 24.89 -5.15 -0.70
CA ALA A 65 25.77 -4.08 -1.15
C ALA A 65 27.22 -4.32 -0.71
N LYS A 66 27.42 -4.70 0.56
CA LYS A 66 28.73 -5.06 1.11
C LYS A 66 29.34 -6.27 0.41
N SER A 67 28.56 -7.31 0.10
CA SER A 67 29.04 -8.49 -0.64
C SER A 67 29.51 -8.16 -2.07
N LEU A 68 28.98 -7.08 -2.65
CA LEU A 68 29.41 -6.55 -3.96
C LEU A 68 30.58 -5.56 -3.87
N GLY A 69 31.16 -5.36 -2.67
CA GLY A 69 32.29 -4.45 -2.44
C GLY A 69 31.91 -2.98 -2.29
N MET A 70 30.63 -2.68 -2.01
CA MET A 70 30.17 -1.31 -1.77
C MET A 70 30.50 -0.88 -0.33
N ASP A 71 31.03 0.32 -0.16
CA ASP A 71 31.23 0.95 1.14
C ASP A 71 29.96 1.64 1.67
N SER A 72 29.99 2.10 2.91
CA SER A 72 28.86 2.78 3.57
C SER A 72 28.46 4.07 2.88
N VAL A 73 29.40 4.78 2.23
CA VAL A 73 29.12 6.00 1.46
C VAL A 73 28.38 5.65 0.18
N GLY A 74 28.82 4.64 -0.57
CA GLY A 74 28.15 4.12 -1.75
C GLY A 74 26.73 3.61 -1.43
N PHE A 75 26.56 2.96 -0.28
CA PHE A 75 25.24 2.58 0.20
C PHE A 75 24.34 3.80 0.47
N GLY A 76 24.89 4.86 1.05
CA GLY A 76 24.18 6.13 1.21
C GLY A 76 23.68 6.71 -0.11
N TYR A 77 24.52 6.69 -1.17
CA TYR A 77 24.10 7.09 -2.52
C TYR A 77 23.00 6.18 -3.10
N LEU A 78 23.10 4.87 -2.87
CA LEU A 78 22.07 3.91 -3.30
C LEU A 78 20.70 4.23 -2.66
N GLN A 79 20.69 4.51 -1.36
CA GLN A 79 19.45 4.86 -0.63
C GLN A 79 18.92 6.25 -1.01
N THR A 80 19.82 7.21 -1.26
CA THR A 80 19.44 8.53 -1.76
C THR A 80 18.79 8.43 -3.14
N THR A 81 19.37 7.62 -4.03
CA THR A 81 18.79 7.34 -5.35
C THR A 81 17.38 6.76 -5.23
N PHE A 82 17.19 5.77 -4.35
CA PHE A 82 15.88 5.20 -4.08
C PHE A 82 14.89 6.28 -3.57
N GLY A 83 15.31 7.11 -2.60
CA GLY A 83 14.47 8.17 -2.04
C GLY A 83 14.05 9.23 -3.07
N VAL A 84 14.98 9.66 -3.94
CA VAL A 84 14.70 10.62 -5.03
C VAL A 84 13.71 10.02 -6.04
N LEU A 85 13.90 8.76 -6.43
CA LEU A 85 13.00 8.06 -7.35
C LEU A 85 11.61 7.90 -6.74
N GLN A 86 11.49 7.58 -5.45
CA GLN A 86 10.22 7.51 -4.73
C GLN A 86 9.52 8.89 -4.65
N LEU A 87 10.26 9.96 -4.41
CA LEU A 87 9.71 11.31 -4.33
C LEU A 87 9.11 11.74 -5.68
N VAL A 88 9.89 11.61 -6.76
CA VAL A 88 9.44 11.92 -8.12
C VAL A 88 8.31 11.00 -8.55
N GLY A 89 8.46 9.72 -8.25
CA GLY A 89 7.49 8.68 -8.57
C GLY A 89 6.14 8.88 -7.88
N GLY A 90 6.13 9.32 -6.63
CA GLY A 90 4.89 9.54 -5.87
C GLY A 90 3.96 10.55 -6.55
N TYR A 91 4.52 11.62 -7.12
CA TYR A 91 3.74 12.58 -7.88
C TYR A 91 3.17 11.98 -9.18
N ILE A 92 4.02 11.31 -9.96
CA ILE A 92 3.62 10.66 -11.23
C ILE A 92 2.57 9.58 -10.96
N PHE A 93 2.79 8.77 -9.95
CA PHE A 93 1.88 7.69 -9.53
C PHE A 93 0.52 8.24 -9.08
N GLY A 94 0.50 9.32 -8.30
CA GLY A 94 -0.74 9.96 -7.88
C GLY A 94 -1.60 10.40 -9.07
N ARG A 95 -0.99 11.07 -10.05
CA ARG A 95 -1.66 11.49 -11.29
C ARG A 95 -2.13 10.30 -12.12
N PHE A 96 -1.30 9.28 -12.27
CA PHE A 96 -1.69 8.04 -12.93
C PHE A 96 -2.91 7.40 -12.26
N ALA A 97 -2.89 7.34 -10.93
CA ALA A 97 -3.99 6.79 -10.15
C ALA A 97 -5.30 7.59 -10.30
N ASP A 98 -5.21 8.91 -10.51
CA ASP A 98 -6.38 9.76 -10.75
C ASP A 98 -6.96 9.59 -12.15
N GLN A 99 -6.11 9.40 -13.15
CA GLN A 99 -6.52 9.22 -14.54
C GLN A 99 -7.03 7.81 -14.84
N PHE A 100 -6.31 6.77 -14.39
CA PHE A 100 -6.58 5.38 -14.73
C PHE A 100 -7.31 4.58 -13.63
N GLY A 101 -7.51 5.21 -12.47
CA GLY A 101 -8.22 4.61 -11.33
C GLY A 101 -7.34 3.77 -10.41
N ALA A 102 -7.90 3.44 -9.24
CA ALA A 102 -7.18 2.78 -8.15
C ALA A 102 -6.68 1.38 -8.50
N ARG A 103 -7.45 0.60 -9.28
CA ARG A 103 -7.04 -0.72 -9.73
C ARG A 103 -5.77 -0.68 -10.58
N ALA A 104 -5.76 0.18 -11.62
CA ALA A 104 -4.64 0.30 -12.54
C ALA A 104 -3.37 0.75 -11.79
N ALA A 105 -3.52 1.70 -10.86
CA ALA A 105 -2.43 2.18 -10.02
C ALA A 105 -1.86 1.06 -9.14
N LEU A 106 -2.70 0.28 -8.48
CA LEU A 106 -2.26 -0.82 -7.62
C LEU A 106 -1.55 -1.92 -8.42
N ILE A 107 -2.08 -2.28 -9.60
CA ILE A 107 -1.44 -3.25 -10.51
C ILE A 107 -0.09 -2.71 -10.99
N LEU A 108 0.01 -1.44 -11.36
CA LEU A 108 1.28 -0.82 -11.79
C LEU A 108 2.32 -0.89 -10.67
N SER A 109 1.93 -0.62 -9.42
CA SER A 109 2.84 -0.73 -8.28
C SER A 109 3.35 -2.15 -8.09
N CYS A 110 2.45 -3.13 -8.04
CA CYS A 110 2.83 -4.54 -7.89
C CYS A 110 3.69 -5.05 -9.06
N ALA A 111 3.36 -4.68 -10.31
CA ALA A 111 4.14 -5.04 -11.50
C ALA A 111 5.54 -4.42 -11.48
N SER A 112 5.66 -3.18 -11.00
CA SER A 112 6.97 -2.53 -10.82
C SER A 112 7.82 -3.26 -9.77
N GLY A 113 7.19 -3.84 -8.75
CA GLY A 113 7.84 -4.72 -7.77
C GLY A 113 8.45 -5.96 -8.43
N ILE A 114 7.78 -6.57 -9.42
CA ILE A 114 8.34 -7.70 -10.18
C ILE A 114 9.64 -7.30 -10.86
N VAL A 115 9.63 -6.17 -11.59
CA VAL A 115 10.83 -5.68 -12.31
C VAL A 115 11.95 -5.32 -11.33
N PHE A 116 11.61 -4.69 -10.19
CA PHE A 116 12.55 -4.34 -9.14
C PHE A 116 13.26 -5.58 -8.57
N PHE A 117 12.50 -6.60 -8.14
CA PHE A 117 13.07 -7.83 -7.59
C PHE A 117 13.81 -8.65 -8.64
N LEU A 118 13.35 -8.65 -9.90
CA LEU A 118 14.04 -9.29 -11.00
C LEU A 118 15.43 -8.68 -11.24
N LEU A 119 15.50 -7.35 -11.38
CA LEU A 119 16.77 -6.64 -11.57
C LEU A 119 17.70 -6.84 -10.36
N MET A 120 17.14 -6.87 -9.16
CA MET A 120 17.91 -7.10 -7.96
C MET A 120 18.43 -8.53 -7.86
N SER A 121 17.65 -9.52 -8.28
CA SER A 121 18.05 -10.95 -8.25
C SER A 121 19.21 -11.27 -9.20
N ILE A 122 19.39 -10.48 -10.26
CA ILE A 122 20.49 -10.58 -11.21
C ILE A 122 21.63 -9.59 -10.94
N SER A 123 21.54 -8.78 -9.86
CA SER A 123 22.54 -7.77 -9.52
C SER A 123 23.84 -8.41 -9.04
N THR A 124 24.81 -8.55 -9.93
CA THR A 124 26.15 -9.10 -9.65
C THR A 124 27.22 -8.01 -9.48
N ASN A 125 26.88 -6.75 -9.69
CA ASN A 125 27.78 -5.61 -9.58
C ASN A 125 27.04 -4.36 -9.14
N ILE A 126 27.79 -3.35 -8.67
CA ILE A 126 27.27 -2.09 -8.13
C ILE A 126 26.39 -1.33 -9.14
N PRO A 127 26.77 -1.13 -10.42
CA PRO A 127 25.92 -0.45 -11.41
C PRO A 127 24.56 -1.13 -11.59
N LEU A 128 24.52 -2.47 -11.62
CA LEU A 128 23.28 -3.22 -11.79
C LEU A 128 22.39 -3.10 -10.55
N LEU A 129 23.00 -3.00 -9.35
CA LEU A 129 22.28 -2.73 -8.11
C LEU A 129 21.64 -1.34 -8.13
N PHE A 130 22.30 -0.30 -8.66
CA PHE A 130 21.69 1.01 -8.88
C PHE A 130 20.56 0.95 -9.91
N LEU A 131 20.74 0.23 -11.03
CA LEU A 131 19.72 0.04 -12.05
C LEU A 131 18.45 -0.61 -11.46
N SER A 132 18.61 -1.53 -10.52
CA SER A 132 17.47 -2.18 -9.85
C SER A 132 16.58 -1.20 -9.08
N ARG A 133 17.03 0.03 -8.80
CA ARG A 133 16.24 1.06 -8.11
C ARG A 133 15.26 1.77 -9.05
N LEU A 134 15.49 1.78 -10.36
CA LEU A 134 14.64 2.53 -11.29
C LEU A 134 13.14 2.18 -11.23
N PRO A 135 12.73 0.90 -11.14
CA PRO A 135 11.31 0.56 -11.04
C PRO A 135 10.63 1.12 -9.78
N SER A 136 11.39 1.50 -8.75
CA SER A 136 10.83 2.07 -7.52
C SER A 136 10.06 3.38 -7.73
N VAL A 137 10.25 4.06 -8.86
CA VAL A 137 9.43 5.22 -9.28
C VAL A 137 7.93 4.89 -9.24
N PHE A 138 7.54 3.66 -9.53
CA PHE A 138 6.14 3.23 -9.55
C PHE A 138 5.74 2.32 -8.37
N MET A 139 6.67 1.99 -7.48
CA MET A 139 6.41 1.12 -6.32
C MET A 139 5.74 1.90 -5.18
N HIS A 140 4.47 2.20 -5.33
CA HIS A 140 3.65 2.94 -4.37
C HIS A 140 2.44 2.10 -3.89
N GLY A 141 2.68 0.90 -3.39
CA GLY A 141 1.64 -0.05 -2.96
C GLY A 141 0.72 0.50 -1.87
N ILE A 142 1.28 1.18 -0.86
CA ILE A 142 0.47 1.81 0.21
C ILE A 142 -0.49 2.86 -0.35
N PRO A 143 -0.04 3.90 -1.09
CA PRO A 143 -0.94 4.86 -1.71
C PRO A 143 -1.98 4.21 -2.65
N GLY A 144 -1.59 3.17 -3.39
CA GLY A 144 -2.49 2.40 -4.24
C GLY A 144 -3.60 1.71 -3.44
N ALA A 145 -3.23 1.00 -2.36
CA ALA A 145 -4.19 0.34 -1.47
C ALA A 145 -5.07 1.37 -0.73
N GLN A 146 -4.50 2.48 -0.24
CA GLN A 146 -5.25 3.57 0.38
C GLN A 146 -6.32 4.12 -0.56
N LYS A 147 -6.01 4.27 -1.86
CA LYS A 147 -6.98 4.74 -2.85
C LYS A 147 -8.12 3.75 -3.05
N VAL A 148 -7.82 2.44 -3.18
CA VAL A 148 -8.85 1.39 -3.26
C VAL A 148 -9.75 1.41 -2.03
N ILE A 149 -9.18 1.42 -0.83
CA ILE A 149 -9.91 1.44 0.44
C ILE A 149 -10.78 2.69 0.54
N THR A 150 -10.22 3.86 0.20
CA THR A 150 -10.95 5.15 0.24
C THR A 150 -12.11 5.19 -0.75
N ASP A 151 -11.95 4.64 -1.94
CA ASP A 151 -13.01 4.54 -2.94
C ASP A 151 -14.14 3.58 -2.51
N MET A 152 -13.82 2.56 -1.69
CA MET A 152 -14.73 1.53 -1.23
C MET A 152 -15.37 1.80 0.14
N THR A 153 -14.93 2.85 0.86
CA THR A 153 -15.43 3.21 2.20
C THR A 153 -16.20 4.52 2.20
N THR A 154 -17.19 4.61 3.08
CA THR A 154 -17.89 5.88 3.36
C THR A 154 -16.99 6.82 4.19
N PRO A 155 -17.21 8.14 4.15
CA PRO A 155 -16.42 9.09 4.93
C PRO A 155 -16.33 8.73 6.43
N SER A 156 -17.42 8.23 7.02
CA SER A 156 -17.49 7.81 8.44
C SER A 156 -16.65 6.56 8.75
N GLN A 157 -16.47 5.66 7.79
CA GLN A 157 -15.71 4.40 7.95
C GLN A 157 -14.25 4.54 7.55
N ARG A 158 -13.89 5.65 6.90
CA ARG A 158 -12.57 5.82 6.26
C ARG A 158 -11.43 5.86 7.26
N ALA A 159 -11.61 6.51 8.41
CA ALA A 159 -10.59 6.61 9.45
C ALA A 159 -10.25 5.21 10.02
N ASP A 160 -11.27 4.41 10.38
CA ASP A 160 -11.09 3.04 10.88
C ASP A 160 -10.44 2.13 9.83
N ALA A 161 -10.87 2.24 8.57
CA ALA A 161 -10.29 1.43 7.48
C ALA A 161 -8.82 1.78 7.21
N LEU A 162 -8.45 3.06 7.24
CA LEU A 162 -7.04 3.47 7.08
C LEU A 162 -6.19 3.13 8.30
N GLY A 163 -6.77 3.17 9.51
CA GLY A 163 -6.12 2.69 10.73
C GLY A 163 -5.76 1.20 10.67
N LYS A 164 -6.66 0.36 10.13
CA LYS A 164 -6.37 -1.07 9.88
C LYS A 164 -5.23 -1.28 8.89
N LEU A 165 -5.06 -0.39 7.92
CA LEU A 165 -3.90 -0.43 7.02
C LEU A 165 -2.58 -0.14 7.77
N GLY A 166 -2.62 0.72 8.80
CA GLY A 166 -1.49 0.93 9.71
C GLY A 166 -1.09 -0.34 10.46
N LEU A 167 -2.05 -1.15 10.91
CA LEU A 167 -1.77 -2.46 11.50
C LEU A 167 -1.09 -3.42 10.52
N CYS A 168 -1.51 -3.42 9.25
CA CYS A 168 -0.84 -4.20 8.20
C CYS A 168 0.63 -3.79 8.05
N PHE A 169 0.95 -2.50 8.21
CA PHE A 169 2.33 -2.01 8.18
C PHE A 169 3.17 -2.61 9.30
N GLY A 170 2.69 -2.60 10.55
CA GLY A 170 3.38 -3.20 11.70
C GLY A 170 3.63 -4.70 11.54
N ILE A 171 2.60 -5.45 11.11
CA ILE A 171 2.70 -6.89 10.84
C ILE A 171 3.76 -7.16 9.76
N SER A 172 3.79 -6.32 8.71
CA SER A 172 4.71 -6.47 7.58
C SER A 172 6.16 -6.19 7.96
N ILE A 173 6.42 -5.23 8.87
CA ILE A 173 7.76 -5.01 9.42
C ILE A 173 8.24 -6.28 10.12
N ILE A 174 7.40 -6.85 11.00
CA ILE A 174 7.75 -8.05 11.76
C ILE A 174 8.04 -9.21 10.82
N ALA A 175 7.08 -9.56 9.97
CA ALA A 175 7.19 -10.70 9.06
C ALA A 175 8.33 -10.52 8.05
N GLY A 176 8.43 -9.35 7.43
CA GLY A 176 9.43 -9.07 6.39
C GLY A 176 10.85 -9.10 6.94
N SER A 177 11.09 -8.45 8.08
CA SER A 177 12.43 -8.38 8.69
C SER A 177 12.92 -9.76 9.17
N VAL A 178 12.05 -10.55 9.82
CA VAL A 178 12.39 -11.91 10.25
C VAL A 178 12.64 -12.81 9.04
N LEU A 179 11.73 -12.81 8.05
CA LEU A 179 11.89 -13.63 6.86
C LEU A 179 13.14 -13.26 6.07
N GLY A 180 13.42 -11.96 5.90
CA GLY A 180 14.61 -11.48 5.23
C GLY A 180 15.89 -11.94 5.91
N GLY A 181 15.98 -11.73 7.21
CA GLY A 181 17.15 -12.15 8.01
C GLY A 181 17.36 -13.66 7.97
N VAL A 182 16.33 -14.46 8.26
CA VAL A 182 16.43 -15.94 8.31
C VAL A 182 16.74 -16.53 6.93
N LEU A 183 16.08 -16.08 5.88
CA LEU A 183 16.32 -16.58 4.52
C LEU A 183 17.71 -16.22 4.03
N SER A 184 18.16 -14.99 4.29
CA SER A 184 19.51 -14.53 3.91
C SER A 184 20.61 -15.31 4.61
N SER A 185 20.47 -15.55 5.92
CA SER A 185 21.46 -16.27 6.72
C SER A 185 21.55 -17.76 6.39
N LYS A 186 20.39 -18.44 6.15
CA LYS A 186 20.34 -19.89 5.89
C LYS A 186 20.61 -20.27 4.43
N PHE A 187 20.17 -19.47 3.49
CA PHE A 187 20.13 -19.83 2.08
C PHE A 187 20.89 -18.86 1.16
N GLY A 188 21.42 -17.77 1.74
CA GLY A 188 22.19 -16.77 1.02
C GLY A 188 21.40 -15.49 0.72
N VAL A 189 22.16 -14.39 0.55
CA VAL A 189 21.67 -13.01 0.48
C VAL A 189 20.70 -12.74 -0.70
N TYR A 190 20.73 -13.56 -1.76
CA TYR A 190 19.82 -13.42 -2.90
C TYR A 190 18.48 -14.13 -2.74
N VAL A 191 18.37 -15.09 -1.81
CA VAL A 191 17.11 -15.88 -1.68
C VAL A 191 15.90 -15.01 -1.33
N PRO A 192 15.99 -14.03 -0.42
CA PRO A 192 14.89 -13.11 -0.19
C PRO A 192 14.45 -12.35 -1.45
N THR A 193 15.39 -12.02 -2.37
CA THR A 193 15.02 -11.33 -3.62
C THR A 193 14.21 -12.23 -4.56
N TYR A 194 14.52 -13.53 -4.62
CA TYR A 194 13.72 -14.50 -5.38
C TYR A 194 12.33 -14.68 -4.76
N VAL A 195 12.25 -14.74 -3.43
CA VAL A 195 10.95 -14.81 -2.73
C VAL A 195 10.13 -13.54 -3.01
N GLY A 196 10.75 -12.36 -2.97
CA GLY A 196 10.12 -11.09 -3.33
C GLY A 196 9.63 -11.07 -4.78
N LEU A 197 10.39 -11.61 -5.72
CA LEU A 197 10.01 -11.73 -7.13
C LEU A 197 8.76 -12.58 -7.32
N VAL A 198 8.76 -13.79 -6.78
CA VAL A 198 7.61 -14.72 -6.86
C VAL A 198 6.41 -14.13 -6.13
N GLY A 199 6.63 -13.56 -4.94
CA GLY A 199 5.58 -12.93 -4.15
C GLY A 199 4.95 -11.72 -4.85
N SER A 200 5.74 -10.84 -5.48
CA SER A 200 5.23 -9.71 -6.25
C SER A 200 4.44 -10.15 -7.48
N LEU A 201 4.85 -11.25 -8.13
CA LEU A 201 4.08 -11.85 -9.22
C LEU A 201 2.70 -12.33 -8.73
N ILE A 202 2.66 -13.08 -7.64
CA ILE A 202 1.41 -13.54 -7.03
C ILE A 202 0.55 -12.33 -6.62
N ASN A 203 1.14 -11.32 -5.99
CA ASN A 203 0.45 -10.11 -5.56
C ASN A 203 -0.18 -9.35 -6.74
N THR A 204 0.52 -9.26 -7.87
CA THR A 204 0.00 -8.68 -9.11
C THR A 204 -1.19 -9.48 -9.65
N LEU A 205 -1.10 -10.81 -9.66
CA LEU A 205 -2.21 -11.66 -10.11
C LEU A 205 -3.44 -11.52 -9.20
N ILE A 206 -3.26 -11.45 -7.88
CA ILE A 206 -4.34 -11.17 -6.93
C ILE A 206 -4.98 -9.81 -7.23
N ALA A 207 -4.19 -8.76 -7.44
CA ALA A 207 -4.71 -7.43 -7.77
C ALA A 207 -5.52 -7.44 -9.07
N MET A 208 -5.06 -8.16 -10.09
CA MET A 208 -5.77 -8.29 -11.38
C MET A 208 -7.08 -9.06 -11.26
N ALA A 209 -7.12 -10.11 -10.45
CA ALA A 209 -8.27 -11.01 -10.32
C ALA A 209 -9.39 -10.44 -9.43
N TRP A 210 -9.03 -9.79 -8.32
CA TRP A 210 -9.97 -9.47 -7.24
C TRP A 210 -10.34 -7.99 -7.12
N ILE A 211 -9.50 -7.07 -7.60
CA ILE A 211 -9.82 -5.65 -7.57
C ILE A 211 -10.68 -5.29 -8.79
N PRO A 212 -11.90 -4.75 -8.62
CA PRO A 212 -12.79 -4.42 -9.75
C PRO A 212 -12.24 -3.26 -10.57
N LEU A 213 -12.60 -3.22 -11.86
CA LEU A 213 -12.22 -2.15 -12.80
C LEU A 213 -12.68 -0.77 -12.35
N GLN A 214 -13.88 -0.71 -11.77
CA GLN A 214 -14.47 0.53 -11.26
C GLN A 214 -14.56 0.44 -9.74
N THR A 215 -13.74 1.21 -9.05
CA THR A 215 -13.75 1.33 -7.58
C THR A 215 -14.61 2.50 -7.09
N LYS A 216 -14.80 3.55 -7.93
CA LYS A 216 -15.69 4.67 -7.62
C LYS A 216 -17.10 4.41 -8.15
N PRO A 217 -18.17 4.78 -7.40
CA PRO A 217 -19.50 4.95 -7.98
C PRO A 217 -19.43 6.00 -9.11
N LYS A 218 -20.12 5.76 -10.21
CA LYS A 218 -20.26 6.80 -11.26
C LYS A 218 -20.90 8.04 -10.65
N SER A 219 -20.14 9.08 -10.38
CA SER A 219 -20.65 10.42 -10.16
C SER A 219 -20.62 11.14 -11.51
N ASP A 220 -21.72 11.80 -11.86
CA ASP A 220 -21.93 12.49 -13.14
C ASP A 220 -21.05 13.73 -13.39
N HIS A 221 -20.07 13.98 -12.56
CA HIS A 221 -19.14 15.08 -12.74
C HIS A 221 -17.70 14.55 -12.92
N GLN A 222 -17.41 14.01 -14.10
CA GLN A 222 -16.04 13.97 -14.61
C GLN A 222 -15.69 15.37 -15.15
N VAL A 223 -15.15 16.22 -14.30
CA VAL A 223 -14.36 17.35 -14.78
C VAL A 223 -13.02 16.79 -15.23
N THR A 224 -12.95 16.44 -16.51
CA THR A 224 -11.70 16.20 -17.23
C THR A 224 -11.04 17.55 -17.49
N GLU A 225 -10.44 18.15 -16.46
CA GLU A 225 -9.41 19.14 -16.71
C GLU A 225 -8.14 18.38 -17.10
N HIS A 226 -7.75 18.55 -18.36
CA HIS A 226 -6.41 18.25 -18.86
C HIS A 226 -5.41 19.17 -18.14
N SER A 227 -5.05 18.83 -16.91
CA SER A 227 -3.99 19.54 -16.18
C SER A 227 -2.65 18.93 -16.55
N ASN A 228 -1.70 19.79 -16.90
CA ASN A 228 -0.33 19.44 -17.23
C ASN A 228 0.31 18.56 -16.14
N LEU A 229 1.06 17.53 -16.55
CA LEU A 229 1.68 16.51 -15.69
C LEU A 229 2.52 17.06 -14.54
N PHE A 230 3.03 18.27 -14.63
CA PHE A 230 3.78 18.97 -13.59
C PHE A 230 3.27 20.41 -13.40
N SER A 231 2.29 20.60 -12.54
CA SER A 231 1.82 21.93 -12.17
C SER A 231 2.15 22.23 -10.71
N ILE A 232 3.33 22.80 -10.47
CA ILE A 232 3.72 23.36 -9.15
C ILE A 232 2.66 24.37 -8.67
N ARG A 233 1.98 25.06 -9.59
CA ARG A 233 0.88 25.98 -9.28
C ARG A 233 -0.29 25.28 -8.60
N GLU A 234 -0.64 24.06 -8.98
CA GLU A 234 -1.71 23.29 -8.34
C GLU A 234 -1.30 22.85 -6.92
N ILE A 235 -0.06 22.41 -6.73
CA ILE A 235 0.47 22.07 -5.40
C ILE A 235 0.41 23.31 -4.49
N LEU A 236 0.87 24.46 -4.96
CA LEU A 236 0.80 25.72 -4.21
C LEU A 236 -0.64 26.17 -3.95
N ARG A 237 -1.58 25.86 -4.85
CA ARG A 237 -3.01 26.13 -4.66
C ARG A 237 -3.61 25.24 -3.58
N LEU A 238 -3.25 23.95 -3.58
CA LEU A 238 -3.68 22.99 -2.53
C LEU A 238 -3.17 23.41 -1.15
N MET A 239 -1.93 23.90 -1.07
CA MET A 239 -1.35 24.40 0.19
C MET A 239 -2.09 25.61 0.77
N LYS A 240 -2.90 26.32 -0.03
CA LYS A 240 -3.71 27.47 0.44
C LYS A 240 -5.02 27.04 1.12
N PHE A 241 -5.42 25.77 1.04
CA PHE A 241 -6.59 25.31 1.77
C PHE A 241 -6.30 25.25 3.28
N PRO A 242 -7.24 25.67 4.13
CA PRO A 242 -7.05 25.65 5.58
C PRO A 242 -6.80 24.21 6.07
N GLY A 243 -5.81 24.03 6.93
CA GLY A 243 -5.43 22.74 7.49
C GLY A 243 -4.46 21.90 6.62
N VAL A 244 -4.33 22.17 5.32
CA VAL A 244 -3.46 21.36 4.44
C VAL A 244 -1.98 21.62 4.73
N THR A 245 -1.61 22.88 4.95
CA THR A 245 -0.21 23.25 5.24
C THR A 245 0.24 22.67 6.58
N GLU A 246 -0.61 22.74 7.61
CA GLU A 246 -0.33 22.19 8.94
C GLU A 246 -0.12 20.67 8.86
N VAL A 247 -1.03 19.96 8.20
CA VAL A 247 -0.90 18.50 8.00
C VAL A 247 0.36 18.16 7.21
N PHE A 248 0.69 18.94 6.18
CA PHE A 248 1.91 18.75 5.39
C PHE A 248 3.16 18.92 6.24
N ILE A 249 3.25 20.00 7.03
CA ILE A 249 4.37 20.25 7.94
C ILE A 249 4.53 19.10 8.93
N VAL A 250 3.44 18.68 9.58
CA VAL A 250 3.47 17.56 10.53
C VAL A 250 3.96 16.28 9.84
N LYS A 251 3.47 15.97 8.64
CA LYS A 251 3.91 14.80 7.86
C LYS A 251 5.40 14.83 7.52
N VAL A 252 5.93 15.99 7.13
CA VAL A 252 7.37 16.14 6.82
C VAL A 252 8.21 15.98 8.09
N PHE A 253 7.86 16.70 9.16
CA PHE A 253 8.63 16.65 10.42
C PHE A 253 8.54 15.31 11.14
N ALA A 254 7.43 14.59 11.03
CA ALA A 254 7.31 13.24 11.58
C ALA A 254 7.96 12.18 10.68
N GLY A 255 7.83 12.30 9.37
CA GLY A 255 8.33 11.32 8.41
C GLY A 255 9.85 11.34 8.25
N LEU A 256 10.49 12.50 8.35
CA LEU A 256 11.94 12.65 8.16
C LEU A 256 12.75 11.86 9.20
N PRO A 257 12.51 11.98 10.52
CA PRO A 257 13.22 11.19 11.52
C PRO A 257 13.01 9.68 11.34
N ILE A 258 11.79 9.26 11.02
CA ILE A 258 11.47 7.84 10.80
C ILE A 258 12.22 7.31 9.58
N GLY A 259 12.23 8.05 8.47
CA GLY A 259 12.95 7.66 7.26
C GLY A 259 14.47 7.59 7.50
N LEU A 260 15.06 8.57 8.17
CA LEU A 260 16.47 8.55 8.55
C LEU A 260 16.79 7.36 9.46
N PHE A 261 15.97 7.12 10.47
CA PHE A 261 16.14 5.98 11.36
C PHE A 261 16.13 4.66 10.59
N MET A 262 15.18 4.44 9.70
CA MET A 262 15.08 3.21 8.90
C MET A 262 16.33 2.96 8.03
N ILE A 263 16.90 4.01 7.43
CA ILE A 263 18.11 3.92 6.62
C ILE A 263 19.34 3.66 7.50
N MET A 264 19.51 4.48 8.55
CA MET A 264 20.67 4.41 9.44
C MET A 264 20.69 3.14 10.26
N PHE A 265 19.51 2.62 10.64
CA PHE A 265 19.39 1.40 11.44
C PHE A 265 20.14 0.22 10.82
N SER A 266 19.94 -0.04 9.54
CA SER A 266 20.58 -1.15 8.83
C SER A 266 22.11 -0.99 8.76
N ILE A 267 22.61 0.23 8.54
CA ILE A 267 24.05 0.53 8.51
C ILE A 267 24.65 0.38 9.90
N ILE A 268 24.03 0.97 10.92
CA ILE A 268 24.50 0.92 12.31
C ILE A 268 24.50 -0.53 12.80
N SER A 269 23.46 -1.29 12.53
CA SER A 269 23.38 -2.69 12.90
C SER A 269 24.55 -3.50 12.32
N MET A 270 24.88 -3.28 11.06
CA MET A 270 25.93 -4.03 10.35
C MET A 270 27.34 -3.52 10.67
N ASP A 271 27.58 -2.20 10.57
CA ASP A 271 28.95 -1.64 10.62
C ASP A 271 29.40 -1.30 12.04
N PHE A 272 28.49 -0.86 12.92
CA PHE A 272 28.85 -0.47 14.29
C PHE A 272 28.67 -1.61 15.29
N PHE A 273 27.55 -2.33 15.23
CA PHE A 273 27.28 -3.45 16.14
C PHE A 273 27.74 -4.80 15.61
N GLY A 274 28.13 -4.90 14.32
CA GLY A 274 28.59 -6.14 13.70
C GLY A 274 27.51 -7.23 13.62
N LEU A 275 26.23 -6.85 13.66
CA LEU A 275 25.11 -7.79 13.65
C LEU A 275 25.01 -8.51 12.30
N GLU A 276 24.70 -9.80 12.35
CA GLU A 276 24.33 -10.55 11.18
C GLU A 276 22.93 -10.16 10.67
N ALA A 277 22.61 -10.54 9.44
CA ALA A 277 21.32 -10.21 8.82
C ALA A 277 20.12 -10.73 9.63
N VAL A 278 20.26 -11.89 10.30
CA VAL A 278 19.20 -12.48 11.13
C VAL A 278 18.99 -11.70 12.42
N GLU A 279 20.07 -11.27 13.06
CA GLU A 279 20.02 -10.50 14.31
C GLU A 279 19.43 -9.10 14.06
N SER A 280 19.88 -8.45 12.99
CA SER A 280 19.32 -7.18 12.51
C SER A 280 17.82 -7.33 12.17
N GLY A 281 17.42 -8.45 11.58
CA GLY A 281 16.03 -8.78 11.30
C GLY A 281 15.17 -8.92 12.56
N TYR A 282 15.67 -9.58 13.60
CA TYR A 282 14.97 -9.70 14.89
C TYR A 282 14.85 -8.35 15.60
N LEU A 283 15.91 -7.55 15.59
CA LEU A 283 15.89 -6.23 16.21
C LEU A 283 14.89 -5.30 15.48
N MET A 284 14.81 -5.35 14.15
CA MET A 284 13.84 -4.60 13.36
C MET A 284 12.40 -5.11 13.59
N SER A 285 12.22 -6.41 13.79
CA SER A 285 10.90 -6.98 14.11
C SER A 285 10.40 -6.52 15.48
N TYR A 286 11.29 -6.37 16.48
CA TYR A 286 10.95 -5.78 17.77
C TYR A 286 10.42 -4.35 17.61
N PHE A 287 11.04 -3.57 16.70
CA PHE A 287 10.54 -2.26 16.34
C PHE A 287 9.13 -2.31 15.73
N GLY A 288 8.88 -3.29 14.88
CA GLY A 288 7.54 -3.55 14.33
C GLY A 288 6.49 -3.87 15.40
N VAL A 289 6.86 -4.60 16.46
CA VAL A 289 5.97 -4.84 17.60
C VAL A 289 5.62 -3.55 18.32
N LEU A 290 6.61 -2.69 18.59
CA LEU A 290 6.37 -1.38 19.22
C LEU A 290 5.45 -0.50 18.37
N GLN A 291 5.68 -0.48 17.06
CA GLN A 291 4.83 0.23 16.10
C GLN A 291 3.39 -0.27 16.16
N MET A 292 3.18 -1.59 16.15
CA MET A 292 1.86 -2.19 16.19
C MET A 292 1.13 -1.88 17.51
N VAL A 293 1.82 -1.91 18.64
CA VAL A 293 1.24 -1.53 19.95
C VAL A 293 0.79 -0.07 19.94
N SER A 294 1.61 0.82 19.38
CA SER A 294 1.27 2.24 19.24
C SER A 294 0.01 2.46 18.38
N GLU A 295 -0.12 1.77 17.24
CA GLU A 295 -1.28 1.86 16.37
C GLU A 295 -2.56 1.34 17.04
N VAL A 296 -2.46 0.22 17.79
CA VAL A 296 -3.60 -0.32 18.54
C VAL A 296 -4.05 0.67 19.61
N GLN A 297 -3.13 1.33 20.33
CA GLN A 297 -3.49 2.34 21.33
C GLN A 297 -4.23 3.51 20.69
N VAL A 298 -3.78 4.01 19.53
CA VAL A 298 -4.47 5.09 18.81
C VAL A 298 -5.88 4.68 18.40
N LEU A 299 -6.06 3.46 17.86
CA LEU A 299 -7.38 2.95 17.49
C LEU A 299 -8.33 2.77 18.67
N LEU A 300 -7.80 2.37 19.83
CA LEU A 300 -8.60 2.25 21.07
C LEU A 300 -9.02 3.62 21.61
N LEU A 301 -8.13 4.60 21.58
CA LEU A 301 -8.43 5.95 22.02
C LEU A 301 -9.49 6.62 21.12
N ASP A 302 -9.42 6.42 19.81
CA ASP A 302 -10.43 6.92 18.87
C ASP A 302 -11.82 6.34 19.14
N ARG A 303 -11.91 5.03 19.45
CA ARG A 303 -13.17 4.36 19.81
C ARG A 303 -13.74 4.80 21.16
N LEU A 304 -12.90 5.28 22.08
CA LEU A 304 -13.34 5.77 23.38
C LEU A 304 -13.78 7.24 23.32
N ALA A 305 -13.34 7.98 22.27
CA ALA A 305 -13.67 9.38 22.06
C ALA A 305 -14.94 9.58 21.21
N THR A 306 -15.41 8.55 20.51
CA THR A 306 -16.67 8.51 19.72
C THR A 306 -17.80 7.86 20.52
#